data_6692da1c98abdaf9153a6db4e45df06a
#
_entry.id   6692da1c98abdaf9153a6db4e45df06a
#
_cell.length_a   1.000
_cell.length_b   1.000
_cell.length_c   1.000
_cell.angle_alpha   90.00
_cell.angle_beta   90.00
_cell.angle_gamma   90.00
#
_symmetry.space_group_name_H-M   'P 1'
#
loop_
_entity.id
_entity.type
_entity.pdbx_description
1 polymer ?
#
loop_
_entity_poly.entity_id
_entity_poly.type
_entity_poly.pdbx_seq_one_letter_code
_entity_poly.pdbx_strand_id
1 'polypeptide(L)'
;TEKVDGQSATYYLRKVSKRKYEFGVCSRNIYLRTPDNSSYWTIAKKYNIENVLRQLIGDYETIVLQGEICGNQIQGNKYHISGYDLFAFNLIYPDHKCGTAEIKKLLEPYGIKTVPIVEEGKTLPETIAELVEYSKGKSVVRKEQKREGVVMRNVQSNISFKVINPDFLLAEKD
;
A
#
# COMPACT_ATOMS: atom_id res chain seq x y z
N THR A 1 -3.39 -9.33 5.03
CA THR A 1 -2.21 -8.45 5.13
C THR A 1 -2.28 -7.56 6.36
N GLU A 2 -1.12 -7.08 6.83
CA GLU A 2 -1.08 -6.04 7.86
C GLU A 2 -1.66 -4.73 7.32
N LYS A 3 -2.47 -4.06 8.13
CA LYS A 3 -2.85 -2.68 7.89
C LYS A 3 -1.72 -1.79 8.41
N VAL A 4 -0.94 -1.25 7.49
CA VAL A 4 0.17 -0.34 7.80
C VAL A 4 -0.39 1.06 8.01
N ASP A 5 0.04 1.73 9.08
CA ASP A 5 -0.38 3.08 9.45
C ASP A 5 0.56 4.13 8.85
N GLY A 6 0.05 4.90 7.92
CA GLY A 6 0.81 5.91 7.20
C GLY A 6 -0.11 6.90 6.48
N GLN A 7 0.27 7.26 5.27
CA GLN A 7 -0.57 8.05 4.39
C GLN A 7 -0.71 7.39 3.02
N SER A 8 -1.94 7.28 2.54
CA SER A 8 -2.26 6.63 1.28
C SER A 8 -1.76 7.45 0.08
N ALA A 9 -1.07 6.78 -0.84
CA ALA A 9 -0.60 7.34 -2.10
C ALA A 9 -1.08 6.51 -3.28
N THR A 10 -1.35 7.19 -4.38
CA THR A 10 -1.70 6.58 -5.66
C THR A 10 -0.80 7.15 -6.75
N TYR A 11 -0.18 6.26 -7.51
CA TYR A 11 0.61 6.55 -8.69
C TYR A 11 -0.05 5.88 -9.89
N TYR A 12 -0.22 6.59 -10.98
CA TYR A 12 -0.76 6.00 -12.19
C TYR A 12 0.06 6.34 -13.42
N LEU A 13 0.00 5.48 -14.40
CA LEU A 13 0.50 5.73 -15.74
C LEU A 13 -0.62 5.43 -16.73
N ARG A 14 -0.88 6.38 -17.64
CA ARG A 14 -1.88 6.25 -18.69
C ARG A 14 -1.24 6.50 -20.05
N LYS A 15 -1.50 5.63 -21.03
CA LYS A 15 -1.18 5.86 -22.43
C LYS A 15 -2.12 6.92 -23.00
N VAL A 16 -1.59 8.05 -23.43
CA VAL A 16 -2.35 9.12 -24.10
C VAL A 16 -2.30 8.94 -25.61
N SER A 17 -1.22 8.38 -26.11
CA SER A 17 -1.05 7.99 -27.50
C SER A 17 0.04 6.90 -27.62
N LYS A 18 0.31 6.40 -28.85
CA LYS A 18 1.32 5.36 -29.09
C LYS A 18 2.70 5.65 -28.46
N ARG A 19 3.07 6.93 -28.26
CA ARG A 19 4.38 7.33 -27.74
C ARG A 19 4.29 8.27 -26.53
N LYS A 20 3.09 8.62 -26.09
CA LYS A 20 2.91 9.59 -25.01
C LYS A 20 2.20 8.94 -23.82
N TYR A 21 2.79 9.12 -22.66
CA TYR A 21 2.24 8.69 -21.39
C TYR A 21 2.00 9.90 -20.49
N GLU A 22 1.03 9.78 -19.63
CA GLU A 22 0.77 10.69 -18.53
C GLU A 22 1.03 9.93 -17.23
N PHE A 23 1.94 10.46 -16.41
CA PHE A 23 2.21 9.96 -15.07
C PHE A 23 1.55 10.89 -14.06
N GLY A 24 0.82 10.32 -13.11
CA GLY A 24 0.15 11.08 -12.06
C GLY A 24 0.49 10.59 -10.68
N VAL A 25 0.54 11.55 -9.76
CA VAL A 25 0.79 11.35 -8.33
C VAL A 25 -0.39 11.93 -7.55
N CYS A 26 -1.02 11.12 -6.71
CA CYS A 26 -2.16 11.52 -5.91
C CYS A 26 -1.98 11.17 -4.44
N SER A 27 -2.43 12.04 -3.58
CA SER A 27 -2.76 11.71 -2.20
C SER A 27 -4.12 11.00 -2.15
N ARG A 28 -4.65 10.78 -0.96
CA ARG A 28 -5.99 10.21 -0.79
C ARG A 28 -7.09 10.99 -1.52
N ASN A 29 -6.98 12.32 -1.57
CA ASN A 29 -8.05 13.21 -2.04
C ASN A 29 -7.60 14.24 -3.09
N ILE A 30 -6.30 14.34 -3.37
CA ILE A 30 -5.74 15.44 -4.17
C ILE A 30 -4.81 14.90 -5.23
N TYR A 31 -4.97 15.39 -6.46
CA TYR A 31 -3.99 15.22 -7.54
C TYR A 31 -2.86 16.25 -7.41
N LEU A 32 -1.63 15.77 -7.27
CA LEU A 32 -0.42 16.58 -7.08
C LEU A 32 0.23 16.84 -8.45
N ARG A 33 -0.20 17.92 -9.11
CA ARG A 33 0.13 18.21 -10.52
C ARG A 33 1.61 18.43 -10.78
N THR A 34 2.31 19.06 -9.86
CA THR A 34 3.72 19.45 -10.03
C THR A 34 4.61 18.73 -9.04
N PRO A 35 5.79 18.25 -9.48
CA PRO A 35 6.76 17.70 -8.58
C PRO A 35 7.19 18.71 -7.51
N ASP A 36 7.13 18.28 -6.26
CA ASP A 36 7.53 19.05 -5.09
C ASP A 36 8.39 18.20 -4.13
N ASN A 37 8.62 18.71 -2.92
CA ASN A 37 9.35 17.99 -1.87
C ASN A 37 8.43 17.21 -0.93
N SER A 38 7.17 17.02 -1.28
CA SER A 38 6.27 16.15 -0.52
C SER A 38 6.77 14.71 -0.47
N SER A 39 6.34 13.97 0.54
CA SER A 39 6.62 12.54 0.65
C SER A 39 6.16 11.76 -0.59
N TYR A 40 5.08 12.17 -1.24
CA TYR A 40 4.53 11.56 -2.46
C TYR A 40 5.51 11.62 -3.63
N TRP A 41 6.00 12.81 -3.96
CA TRP A 41 6.97 13.00 -5.03
C TRP A 41 8.37 12.50 -4.65
N THR A 42 8.73 12.56 -3.36
CA THR A 42 9.98 11.97 -2.86
C THR A 42 9.98 10.45 -3.11
N ILE A 43 8.89 9.76 -2.82
CA ILE A 43 8.72 8.32 -3.10
C ILE A 43 8.70 8.05 -4.60
N ALA A 44 7.98 8.86 -5.40
CA ALA A 44 7.97 8.71 -6.85
C ALA A 44 9.37 8.76 -7.46
N LYS A 45 10.21 9.68 -6.98
CA LYS A 45 11.62 9.83 -7.39
C LYS A 45 12.51 8.70 -6.84
N LYS A 46 12.39 8.39 -5.53
CA LYS A 46 13.20 7.35 -4.85
C LYS A 46 13.14 6.01 -5.58
N TYR A 47 11.95 5.60 -6.00
CA TYR A 47 11.73 4.32 -6.66
C TYR A 47 11.61 4.42 -8.18
N ASN A 48 11.76 5.63 -8.75
CA ASN A 48 11.51 5.87 -10.19
C ASN A 48 10.20 5.24 -10.67
N ILE A 49 9.12 5.51 -9.92
CA ILE A 49 7.82 4.82 -10.08
C ILE A 49 7.27 4.96 -11.49
N GLU A 50 7.46 6.11 -12.15
CA GLU A 50 7.03 6.28 -13.54
C GLU A 50 7.65 5.22 -14.45
N ASN A 51 8.96 5.01 -14.34
CA ASN A 51 9.66 4.00 -15.15
C ASN A 51 9.24 2.57 -14.77
N VAL A 52 9.03 2.29 -13.48
CA VAL A 52 8.52 0.98 -13.02
C VAL A 52 7.16 0.71 -13.67
N LEU A 53 6.24 1.66 -13.62
CA LEU A 53 4.92 1.51 -14.23
C LEU A 53 4.99 1.39 -15.76
N ARG A 54 5.95 2.07 -16.42
CA ARG A 54 6.20 1.91 -17.87
C ARG A 54 6.62 0.48 -18.24
N GLN A 55 7.40 -0.17 -17.38
CA GLN A 55 7.82 -1.55 -17.62
C GLN A 55 6.71 -2.57 -17.34
N LEU A 56 5.83 -2.26 -16.39
CA LEU A 56 4.76 -3.16 -15.96
C LEU A 56 3.46 -3.00 -16.76
N ILE A 57 3.22 -1.87 -17.43
CA ILE A 57 1.94 -1.57 -18.08
C ILE A 57 1.63 -2.52 -19.26
N GLY A 58 2.66 -3.08 -19.93
CA GLY A 58 2.45 -3.98 -21.07
C GLY A 58 1.57 -3.36 -22.16
N ASP A 59 0.55 -4.09 -22.60
CA ASP A 59 -0.41 -3.64 -23.63
C ASP A 59 -1.59 -2.85 -23.07
N TYR A 60 -1.72 -2.75 -21.75
CA TYR A 60 -2.81 -2.02 -21.10
C TYR A 60 -2.72 -0.51 -21.33
N GLU A 61 -3.86 0.16 -21.29
CA GLU A 61 -3.93 1.63 -21.42
C GLU A 61 -3.59 2.36 -20.14
N THR A 62 -3.79 1.71 -18.98
CA THR A 62 -3.58 2.30 -17.67
C THR A 62 -3.07 1.26 -16.68
N ILE A 63 -2.19 1.68 -15.78
CA ILE A 63 -1.76 0.93 -14.61
C ILE A 63 -1.75 1.85 -13.41
N VAL A 64 -2.19 1.34 -12.25
CA VAL A 64 -2.25 2.09 -11.01
C VAL A 64 -1.55 1.33 -9.90
N LEU A 65 -0.62 1.99 -9.22
CA LEU A 65 0.03 1.51 -8.00
C LEU A 65 -0.50 2.30 -6.81
N GLN A 66 -1.02 1.60 -5.81
CA GLN A 66 -1.41 2.21 -4.54
C GLN A 66 -0.61 1.61 -3.39
N GLY A 67 -0.24 2.46 -2.45
CA GLY A 67 0.51 2.05 -1.27
C GLY A 67 0.35 3.02 -0.11
N GLU A 68 0.90 2.63 1.02
CA GLU A 68 0.98 3.44 2.23
C GLU A 68 2.39 3.99 2.35
N ILE A 69 2.55 5.32 2.41
CA ILE A 69 3.83 5.97 2.69
C ILE A 69 3.98 6.09 4.20
N CYS A 70 5.12 5.61 4.70
CA CYS A 70 5.51 5.73 6.10
C CYS A 70 6.85 6.43 6.20
N GLY A 71 7.15 7.03 7.34
CA GLY A 71 8.43 7.67 7.62
C GLY A 71 8.32 8.98 8.35
N ASN A 72 9.30 9.86 8.14
CA ASN A 72 9.48 11.11 8.88
C ASN A 72 8.17 11.93 8.92
N GLN A 73 7.74 12.31 10.14
CA GLN A 73 6.54 13.13 10.41
C GLN A 73 5.19 12.52 9.98
N ILE A 74 5.18 11.30 9.41
CA ILE A 74 3.94 10.62 9.07
C ILE A 74 3.52 9.75 10.25
N GLN A 75 2.34 10.01 10.82
CA GLN A 75 1.75 9.24 11.94
C GLN A 75 2.75 9.00 13.09
N GLY A 76 3.55 10.04 13.43
CA GLY A 76 4.57 9.96 14.46
C GLY A 76 5.74 9.02 14.14
N ASN A 77 5.88 8.59 12.89
CA ASN A 77 6.91 7.64 12.44
C ASN A 77 7.03 6.39 13.32
N LYS A 78 5.92 5.76 13.62
CA LYS A 78 5.82 4.60 14.51
C LYS A 78 6.74 3.44 14.10
N TYR A 79 7.05 3.33 12.81
CA TYR A 79 7.93 2.28 12.29
C TYR A 79 9.43 2.65 12.33
N HIS A 80 9.79 3.86 12.78
CA HIS A 80 11.16 4.39 12.83
C HIS A 80 11.90 4.28 11.48
N ILE A 81 11.22 4.63 10.41
CA ILE A 81 11.79 4.63 9.06
C ILE A 81 12.57 5.94 8.86
N SER A 82 13.83 5.83 8.46
CA SER A 82 14.63 6.99 8.06
C SER A 82 14.19 7.47 6.67
N GLY A 83 13.82 8.75 6.58
CA GLY A 83 13.21 9.30 5.37
C GLY A 83 11.79 8.78 5.15
N TYR A 84 11.48 8.36 3.91
CA TYR A 84 10.18 7.81 3.55
C TYR A 84 10.32 6.45 2.89
N ASP A 85 9.31 5.59 3.09
CA ASP A 85 9.20 4.30 2.43
C ASP A 85 7.77 4.04 1.96
N LEU A 86 7.62 3.18 0.95
CA LEU A 86 6.32 2.80 0.37
C LEU A 86 6.05 1.33 0.63
N PHE A 87 4.85 1.04 1.15
CA PHE A 87 4.32 -0.31 1.29
C PHE A 87 3.15 -0.47 0.33
N ALA A 88 3.41 -1.03 -0.84
CA ALA A 88 2.41 -1.23 -1.88
C ALA A 88 1.34 -2.24 -1.44
N PHE A 89 0.07 -1.94 -1.72
CA PHE A 89 -1.03 -2.82 -1.39
C PHE A 89 -1.99 -3.10 -2.56
N ASN A 90 -1.96 -2.31 -3.63
CA ASN A 90 -2.70 -2.55 -4.85
C ASN A 90 -1.83 -2.28 -6.07
N LEU A 91 -1.92 -3.17 -7.06
CA LEU A 91 -1.51 -2.94 -8.44
C LEU A 91 -2.70 -3.28 -9.31
N ILE A 92 -3.21 -2.29 -10.06
CA ILE A 92 -4.51 -2.37 -10.71
C ILE A 92 -4.31 -2.12 -12.20
N TYR A 93 -4.85 -3.03 -13.00
CA TYR A 93 -5.01 -2.93 -14.44
C TYR A 93 -6.49 -2.70 -14.79
N PRO A 94 -6.85 -2.32 -16.02
CA PRO A 94 -8.24 -2.05 -16.39
C PRO A 94 -9.20 -3.22 -16.16
N ASP A 95 -8.73 -4.45 -16.29
CA ASP A 95 -9.51 -5.68 -16.23
C ASP A 95 -9.30 -6.50 -14.95
N HIS A 96 -8.25 -6.21 -14.18
CA HIS A 96 -7.97 -6.97 -12.96
C HIS A 96 -7.16 -6.19 -11.93
N LYS A 97 -7.11 -6.75 -10.74
CA LYS A 97 -6.31 -6.27 -9.62
C LYS A 97 -5.45 -7.42 -9.10
N CYS A 98 -4.14 -7.18 -9.02
CA CYS A 98 -3.18 -8.17 -8.55
C CYS A 98 -3.40 -8.54 -7.08
N GLY A 99 -3.19 -9.79 -6.74
CA GLY A 99 -3.08 -10.27 -5.37
C GLY A 99 -1.77 -9.81 -4.71
N THR A 100 -1.71 -9.81 -3.38
CA THR A 100 -0.53 -9.28 -2.65
C THR A 100 0.76 -10.04 -2.98
N ALA A 101 0.71 -11.37 -3.11
CA ALA A 101 1.86 -12.17 -3.49
C ALA A 101 2.37 -11.84 -4.91
N GLU A 102 1.45 -11.60 -5.84
CA GLU A 102 1.76 -11.18 -7.20
C GLU A 102 2.38 -9.78 -7.23
N ILE A 103 1.80 -8.82 -6.49
CA ILE A 103 2.35 -7.47 -6.34
C ILE A 103 3.78 -7.53 -5.82
N LYS A 104 4.02 -8.35 -4.80
CA LYS A 104 5.36 -8.56 -4.23
C LYS A 104 6.35 -9.02 -5.30
N LYS A 105 6.00 -10.06 -6.05
CA LYS A 105 6.84 -10.61 -7.12
C LYS A 105 7.15 -9.57 -8.21
N LEU A 106 6.17 -8.73 -8.59
CA LEU A 106 6.33 -7.72 -9.63
C LEU A 106 7.16 -6.52 -9.17
N LEU A 107 7.08 -6.13 -7.88
CA LEU A 107 7.73 -4.93 -7.36
C LEU A 107 9.07 -5.18 -6.68
N GLU A 108 9.36 -6.42 -6.25
CA GLU A 108 10.62 -6.80 -5.61
C GLU A 108 11.88 -6.45 -6.43
N PRO A 109 11.92 -6.63 -7.78
CA PRO A 109 13.07 -6.25 -8.60
C PRO A 109 13.40 -4.75 -8.55
N TYR A 110 12.43 -3.92 -8.18
CA TYR A 110 12.57 -2.45 -8.08
C TYR A 110 12.79 -1.97 -6.64
N GLY A 111 12.91 -2.90 -5.68
CA GLY A 111 13.09 -2.59 -4.27
C GLY A 111 11.87 -1.98 -3.58
N ILE A 112 10.70 -1.98 -4.24
CA ILE A 112 9.45 -1.48 -3.65
C ILE A 112 8.86 -2.56 -2.75
N LYS A 113 8.65 -2.21 -1.48
CA LYS A 113 8.06 -3.11 -0.49
C LYS A 113 6.55 -3.23 -0.70
N THR A 114 5.99 -4.36 -0.28
CA THR A 114 4.54 -4.56 -0.15
C THR A 114 4.14 -4.55 1.32
N VAL A 115 2.86 -4.28 1.60
CA VAL A 115 2.31 -4.52 2.94
C VAL A 115 2.57 -5.98 3.33
N PRO A 116 2.96 -6.25 4.59
CA PRO A 116 3.25 -7.61 5.03
C PRO A 116 2.04 -8.54 4.89
N ILE A 117 2.27 -9.74 4.40
CA ILE A 117 1.29 -10.83 4.46
C ILE A 117 1.32 -11.38 5.88
N VAL A 118 0.19 -11.33 6.57
CA VAL A 118 0.04 -11.90 7.92
C VAL A 118 -0.28 -13.39 7.82
N GLU A 119 -1.20 -13.74 6.93
CA GLU A 119 -1.61 -15.14 6.70
C GLU A 119 -2.26 -15.26 5.30
N GLU A 120 -2.05 -16.38 4.64
CA GLU A 120 -2.71 -16.74 3.36
C GLU A 120 -3.63 -17.95 3.58
N GLY A 121 -4.68 -18.05 2.75
CA GLY A 121 -5.63 -19.15 2.83
C GLY A 121 -6.52 -19.17 4.07
N LYS A 122 -6.57 -18.06 4.81
CA LYS A 122 -7.39 -17.96 6.01
C LYS A 122 -8.87 -18.02 5.71
N THR A 123 -9.57 -18.95 6.35
CA THR A 123 -11.03 -18.91 6.47
C THR A 123 -11.41 -17.79 7.42
N LEU A 124 -12.42 -16.99 7.03
CA LEU A 124 -12.90 -15.92 7.91
C LEU A 124 -13.45 -16.52 9.22
N PRO A 125 -13.13 -15.90 10.36
CA PRO A 125 -13.81 -16.20 11.61
C PRO A 125 -15.33 -16.01 11.50
N GLU A 126 -16.08 -16.76 12.30
CA GLU A 126 -17.53 -16.75 12.24
C GLU A 126 -18.14 -15.51 12.91
N THR A 127 -17.42 -14.92 13.85
CA THR A 127 -17.91 -13.79 14.65
C THR A 127 -17.03 -12.53 14.49
N ILE A 128 -17.65 -11.38 14.70
CA ILE A 128 -16.93 -10.09 14.72
C ILE A 128 -15.90 -10.05 15.87
N ALA A 129 -16.22 -10.66 17.01
CA ALA A 129 -15.30 -10.71 18.15
C ALA A 129 -14.01 -11.47 17.82
N GLU A 130 -14.11 -12.60 17.14
CA GLU A 130 -12.94 -13.36 16.66
C GLU A 130 -12.15 -12.61 15.59
N LEU A 131 -12.82 -11.88 14.69
CA LEU A 131 -12.16 -11.02 13.72
C LEU A 131 -11.35 -9.91 14.40
N VAL A 132 -11.94 -9.26 15.41
CA VAL A 132 -11.26 -8.22 16.20
C VAL A 132 -10.07 -8.82 16.95
N GLU A 133 -10.22 -9.99 17.57
CA GLU A 133 -9.10 -10.67 18.24
C GLU A 133 -7.98 -11.02 17.26
N TYR A 134 -8.33 -11.52 16.07
CA TYR A 134 -7.37 -11.79 14.99
C TYR A 134 -6.63 -10.52 14.52
N SER A 135 -7.26 -9.34 14.58
CA SER A 135 -6.62 -8.08 14.19
C SER A 135 -5.49 -7.65 15.12
N LYS A 136 -5.51 -8.13 16.36
CA LYS A 136 -4.50 -7.82 17.37
C LYS A 136 -3.15 -8.44 17.02
N GLY A 137 -2.11 -7.98 17.69
CA GLY A 137 -0.75 -8.51 17.58
C GLY A 137 0.28 -7.45 17.25
N LYS A 138 1.49 -7.92 17.05
CA LYS A 138 2.63 -7.06 16.72
C LYS A 138 2.72 -6.79 15.22
N SER A 139 3.25 -5.62 14.87
CA SER A 139 3.54 -5.29 13.48
C SER A 139 4.67 -6.16 12.93
N VAL A 140 4.55 -6.58 11.68
CA VAL A 140 5.61 -7.25 10.94
C VAL A 140 6.66 -6.24 10.49
N VAL A 141 6.25 -4.99 10.22
CA VAL A 141 7.15 -3.90 9.84
C VAL A 141 8.08 -3.54 10.99
N ARG A 142 7.55 -3.50 12.22
CA ARG A 142 8.31 -3.23 13.45
C ARG A 142 7.77 -4.04 14.62
N LYS A 143 8.51 -5.05 15.05
CA LYS A 143 8.08 -6.03 16.08
C LYS A 143 7.81 -5.44 17.47
N GLU A 144 8.37 -4.28 17.80
CA GLU A 144 8.12 -3.59 19.07
C GLU A 144 6.75 -2.89 19.07
N GLN A 145 6.23 -2.55 17.89
CA GLN A 145 4.97 -1.83 17.70
C GLN A 145 3.80 -2.81 17.61
N LYS A 146 2.63 -2.44 18.17
CA LYS A 146 1.37 -3.09 17.86
C LYS A 146 0.97 -2.74 16.42
N ARG A 147 0.42 -3.70 15.67
CA ARG A 147 -0.13 -3.42 14.35
C ARG A 147 -1.45 -2.66 14.44
N GLU A 148 -1.69 -1.76 13.52
CA GLU A 148 -2.95 -0.99 13.46
C GLU A 148 -4.16 -1.91 13.21
N GLY A 149 -3.95 -3.03 12.58
CA GLY A 149 -4.97 -4.02 12.26
C GLY A 149 -4.58 -4.89 11.08
N VAL A 150 -5.58 -5.47 10.45
CA VAL A 150 -5.42 -6.30 9.26
C VAL A 150 -6.36 -5.87 8.15
N VAL A 151 -5.96 -6.13 6.90
CA VAL A 151 -6.82 -6.05 5.71
C VAL A 151 -7.03 -7.46 5.21
N MET A 152 -8.28 -7.91 5.27
CA MET A 152 -8.72 -9.17 4.69
C MET A 152 -9.03 -8.96 3.21
N ARG A 153 -8.58 -9.87 2.35
CA ARG A 153 -8.78 -9.78 0.90
C ARG A 153 -9.16 -11.14 0.34
N ASN A 154 -10.23 -11.16 -0.43
CA ASN A 154 -10.52 -12.27 -1.32
C ASN A 154 -10.20 -11.83 -2.75
N VAL A 155 -9.17 -12.45 -3.34
CA VAL A 155 -8.69 -12.06 -4.69
C VAL A 155 -9.71 -12.44 -5.76
N GLN A 156 -10.41 -13.56 -5.60
CA GLN A 156 -11.37 -14.05 -6.61
C GLN A 156 -12.62 -13.18 -6.70
N SER A 157 -13.18 -12.76 -5.56
CA SER A 157 -14.36 -11.89 -5.51
C SER A 157 -14.04 -10.41 -5.53
N ASN A 158 -12.75 -10.04 -5.48
CA ASN A 158 -12.28 -8.65 -5.33
C ASN A 158 -12.86 -7.91 -4.11
N ILE A 159 -13.27 -8.66 -3.08
CA ILE A 159 -13.78 -8.11 -1.83
C ILE A 159 -12.61 -7.89 -0.87
N SER A 160 -12.57 -6.74 -0.24
CA SER A 160 -11.63 -6.47 0.84
C SER A 160 -12.25 -5.58 1.91
N PHE A 161 -11.89 -5.82 3.15
CA PHE A 161 -12.26 -5.00 4.30
C PHE A 161 -11.14 -4.94 5.32
N LYS A 162 -11.17 -3.93 6.18
CA LYS A 162 -10.19 -3.72 7.24
C LYS A 162 -10.80 -4.06 8.59
N VAL A 163 -10.00 -4.64 9.46
CA VAL A 163 -10.32 -4.87 10.87
C VAL A 163 -9.27 -4.15 11.71
N ILE A 164 -9.70 -3.18 12.49
CA ILE A 164 -8.81 -2.35 13.31
C ILE A 164 -8.53 -3.04 14.64
N ASN A 165 -7.29 -2.98 15.07
CA ASN A 165 -6.87 -3.46 16.38
C ASN A 165 -7.22 -2.41 17.46
N PRO A 166 -8.13 -2.69 18.39
CA PRO A 166 -8.52 -1.73 19.43
C PRO A 166 -7.37 -1.37 20.36
N ASP A 167 -6.44 -2.29 20.61
CA ASP A 167 -5.28 -2.05 21.49
C ASP A 167 -4.27 -1.04 20.86
N PHE A 168 -4.27 -0.92 19.53
CA PHE A 168 -3.50 0.10 18.83
C PHE A 168 -4.13 1.48 19.05
N LEU A 169 -5.46 1.59 18.91
CA LEU A 169 -6.18 2.86 19.10
C LEU A 169 -6.10 3.37 20.54
N LEU A 170 -6.07 2.47 21.53
CA LEU A 170 -5.92 2.86 22.94
C LEU A 170 -4.52 3.40 23.24
N ALA A 171 -3.49 2.79 22.65
CA ALA A 171 -2.10 3.25 22.81
C ALA A 171 -1.80 4.62 22.14
N GLU A 172 -2.69 5.14 21.30
CA GLU A 172 -2.56 6.48 20.71
C GLU A 172 -3.12 7.60 21.60
N LYS A 173 -3.86 7.24 22.65
CA LYS A 173 -4.51 8.21 23.54
C LYS A 173 -3.70 8.50 24.80
N ASP A 174 -2.68 7.71 25.07
CA ASP A 174 -1.73 7.86 26.17
C ASP A 174 -0.45 8.56 25.70
#